data_d740139c455c41f59b1743043828f74e
#
_entry.id   d740139c455c41f59b1743043828f74e
#
_cell.length_a   1.000
_cell.length_b   1.000
_cell.length_c   1.000
_cell.angle_alpha   90.00
_cell.angle_beta   90.00
_cell.angle_gamma   90.00
#
_symmetry.space_group_name_H-M   'P 1'
#
loop_
_entity.id
_entity.type
_entity.pdbx_description
1 polymer ?
#
loop_
_entity_poly.entity_id
_entity_poly.type
_entity_poly.pdbx_seq_one_letter_code
_entity_poly.pdbx_strand_id
1 'polypeptide(L)'
;MNFLTAFHTDIGIRKKTNQDSLLIHQAQTDSGNVLLAVICDGMGGLAKGEVASACMIRSFSEWFRLEFPAMLSRGLRPEALRASWEQLVSNVDRKIAVYSDAHNVSMGTTCAALLIVNGTYYIMNIGDSRVYLISDNIYQLTKDQTYIQQEIDAGRMTYQESLTDPQRNVLLQCVGASPVIKPDFFMGDVQINQCYML
;
A
#
# COMPACT_ATOMS: atom_id res chain seq x y z
N MET A 1 11.48 -11.14 -17.89
CA MET A 1 10.00 -11.05 -17.71
C MET A 1 9.55 -9.70 -18.22
N ASN A 2 8.46 -9.61 -18.99
CA ASN A 2 7.89 -8.33 -19.40
C ASN A 2 6.59 -8.11 -18.65
N PHE A 3 6.36 -6.88 -18.18
CA PHE A 3 5.13 -6.52 -17.49
C PHE A 3 4.19 -5.75 -18.43
N LEU A 4 2.94 -6.15 -18.46
CA LEU A 4 1.85 -5.36 -19.03
C LEU A 4 1.10 -4.73 -17.86
N THR A 5 0.94 -3.41 -17.87
CA THR A 5 0.29 -2.68 -16.80
C THR A 5 -0.87 -1.85 -17.32
N ALA A 6 -1.93 -1.76 -16.52
CA ALA A 6 -3.05 -0.86 -16.73
C ALA A 6 -3.47 -0.25 -15.40
N PHE A 7 -4.07 0.91 -15.44
CA PHE A 7 -4.59 1.57 -14.24
C PHE A 7 -5.85 2.35 -14.56
N HIS A 8 -6.66 2.53 -13.54
CA HIS A 8 -7.81 3.41 -13.56
C HIS A 8 -8.01 4.02 -12.18
N THR A 9 -8.49 5.24 -12.12
CA THR A 9 -8.92 5.90 -10.88
C THR A 9 -10.13 6.76 -11.18
N ASP A 10 -11.07 6.82 -10.24
CA ASP A 10 -12.30 7.59 -10.37
C ASP A 10 -12.72 8.18 -9.02
N ILE A 11 -13.25 9.39 -9.04
CA ILE A 11 -13.70 10.09 -7.82
C ILE A 11 -14.92 9.42 -7.17
N GLY A 12 -15.65 8.62 -7.93
CA GLY A 12 -16.92 8.05 -7.51
C GLY A 12 -18.06 9.07 -7.48
N ILE A 13 -19.24 8.59 -7.12
CA ILE A 13 -20.48 9.40 -7.19
C ILE A 13 -20.77 10.22 -5.94
N ARG A 14 -20.02 10.04 -4.87
CA ARG A 14 -20.30 10.66 -3.55
C ARG A 14 -19.25 11.68 -3.11
N LYS A 15 -17.99 11.49 -3.49
CA LYS A 15 -16.89 12.38 -3.09
C LYS A 15 -16.79 13.59 -4.03
N LYS A 16 -16.27 14.69 -3.55
CA LYS A 16 -15.98 15.90 -4.35
C LYS A 16 -14.54 15.94 -4.85
N THR A 17 -13.65 15.18 -4.22
CA THR A 17 -12.23 15.11 -4.53
C THR A 17 -11.82 13.65 -4.51
N ASN A 18 -11.06 13.23 -5.51
CA ASN A 18 -10.41 11.93 -5.47
C ASN A 18 -9.25 12.00 -4.48
N GLN A 19 -9.32 11.19 -3.44
CA GLN A 19 -8.30 11.12 -2.40
C GLN A 19 -7.33 9.96 -2.59
N ASP A 20 -7.59 9.11 -3.59
CA ASP A 20 -6.72 8.00 -3.94
C ASP A 20 -5.54 8.49 -4.77
N SER A 21 -4.42 7.84 -4.59
CA SER A 21 -3.22 8.04 -5.40
C SER A 21 -2.61 6.71 -5.77
N LEU A 22 -2.01 6.65 -6.95
CA LEU A 22 -1.35 5.43 -7.44
C LEU A 22 -0.01 5.75 -8.10
N LEU A 23 0.85 4.74 -8.15
CA LEU A 23 2.15 4.76 -8.81
C LEU A 23 2.36 3.45 -9.53
N ILE A 24 2.86 3.52 -10.76
CA ILE A 24 3.45 2.38 -11.46
C ILE A 24 4.78 2.83 -12.03
N HIS A 25 5.85 2.19 -11.59
CA HIS A 25 7.19 2.34 -12.15
C HIS A 25 7.68 1.02 -12.71
N GLN A 26 8.26 1.06 -13.90
CA GLN A 26 8.98 -0.05 -14.49
C GLN A 26 10.41 0.39 -14.82
N ALA A 27 11.36 -0.51 -14.63
CA ALA A 27 12.74 -0.29 -14.99
C ALA A 27 13.33 -1.56 -15.60
N GLN A 28 14.19 -1.40 -16.58
CA GLN A 28 15.04 -2.45 -17.09
C GLN A 28 16.38 -2.37 -16.39
N THR A 29 16.85 -3.47 -15.84
CA THR A 29 18.12 -3.59 -15.12
C THR A 29 18.93 -4.74 -15.67
N ASP A 30 20.21 -4.84 -15.29
CA ASP A 30 21.05 -5.96 -15.66
C ASP A 30 20.53 -7.32 -15.13
N SER A 31 19.74 -7.27 -14.05
CA SER A 31 19.08 -8.44 -13.45
C SER A 31 17.70 -8.74 -14.03
N GLY A 32 17.26 -7.99 -15.04
CA GLY A 32 15.94 -8.10 -15.66
C GLY A 32 15.01 -6.92 -15.38
N ASN A 33 13.76 -7.06 -15.77
CA ASN A 33 12.76 -6.01 -15.58
C ASN A 33 12.24 -6.00 -14.14
N VAL A 34 12.02 -4.81 -13.63
CA VAL A 34 11.48 -4.53 -12.30
C VAL A 34 10.18 -3.76 -12.43
N LEU A 35 9.21 -4.06 -11.57
CA LEU A 35 7.94 -3.35 -11.46
C LEU A 35 7.72 -2.94 -10.01
N LEU A 36 7.39 -1.67 -9.78
CA LEU A 36 6.83 -1.16 -8.54
C LEU A 36 5.42 -0.63 -8.82
N ALA A 37 4.42 -1.14 -8.12
CA ALA A 37 3.06 -0.61 -8.10
C ALA A 37 2.68 -0.25 -6.67
N VAL A 38 2.07 0.91 -6.47
CA VAL A 38 1.62 1.36 -5.15
C VAL A 38 0.25 2.00 -5.29
N ILE A 39 -0.66 1.67 -4.39
CA ILE A 39 -1.94 2.37 -4.22
C ILE A 39 -2.08 2.89 -2.79
N CYS A 40 -2.72 4.02 -2.65
CA CYS A 40 -2.96 4.71 -1.39
C CYS A 40 -4.36 5.30 -1.40
N ASP A 41 -5.24 4.89 -0.48
CA ASP A 41 -6.54 5.52 -0.23
C ASP A 41 -6.35 6.59 0.85
N GLY A 42 -6.50 7.83 0.44
CA GLY A 42 -6.38 8.98 1.34
C GLY A 42 -7.68 9.22 2.10
N MET A 43 -7.56 9.32 3.42
CA MET A 43 -8.68 9.59 4.32
C MET A 43 -8.50 10.91 5.07
N GLY A 44 -9.58 11.66 5.15
CA GLY A 44 -9.63 12.90 5.90
C GLY A 44 -11.08 13.32 6.08
N GLY A 45 -11.52 13.46 7.32
CA GLY A 45 -12.93 13.71 7.66
C GLY A 45 -13.49 15.04 7.14
N LEU A 46 -12.65 16.01 6.77
CA LEU A 46 -13.07 17.32 6.30
C LEU A 46 -12.25 17.92 5.15
N ALA A 47 -11.09 17.45 4.82
CA ALA A 47 -10.29 17.76 3.62
C ALA A 47 -8.86 17.21 3.76
N LYS A 48 -8.25 16.81 2.63
CA LYS A 48 -6.82 16.60 2.39
C LYS A 48 -6.27 15.18 2.56
N GLY A 49 -7.12 14.14 2.52
CA GLY A 49 -6.64 12.76 2.32
C GLY A 49 -5.77 12.62 1.07
N GLU A 50 -6.08 13.40 0.04
CA GLU A 50 -5.28 13.50 -1.20
C GLU A 50 -3.84 13.98 -0.97
N VAL A 51 -3.60 14.78 0.07
CA VAL A 51 -2.24 15.22 0.43
C VAL A 51 -1.46 14.08 1.06
N ALA A 52 -2.10 13.29 1.92
CA ALA A 52 -1.47 12.15 2.59
C ALA A 52 -1.12 11.05 1.57
N SER A 53 -2.08 10.65 0.73
CA SER A 53 -1.85 9.65 -0.32
C SER A 53 -0.78 10.08 -1.32
N ALA A 54 -0.83 11.35 -1.78
CA ALA A 54 0.19 11.89 -2.68
C ALA A 54 1.58 11.97 -2.04
N CYS A 55 1.68 12.25 -0.73
CA CYS A 55 2.95 12.26 0.00
C CYS A 55 3.59 10.86 -0.01
N MET A 56 2.79 9.81 0.23
CA MET A 56 3.24 8.42 0.21
C MET A 56 3.73 8.03 -1.18
N ILE A 57 2.93 8.28 -2.22
CA ILE A 57 3.27 7.97 -3.62
C ILE A 57 4.56 8.67 -4.06
N ARG A 58 4.74 9.95 -3.74
CA ARG A 58 5.99 10.69 -4.05
C ARG A 58 7.19 10.07 -3.36
N SER A 59 7.06 9.68 -2.10
CA SER A 59 8.15 9.06 -1.35
C SER A 59 8.54 7.70 -1.92
N PHE A 60 7.58 6.88 -2.36
CA PHE A 60 7.89 5.64 -3.09
C PHE A 60 8.54 5.89 -4.44
N SER A 61 8.09 6.91 -5.18
CA SER A 61 8.70 7.29 -6.45
C SER A 61 10.16 7.73 -6.28
N GLU A 62 10.46 8.55 -5.25
CA GLU A 62 11.81 8.97 -4.90
C GLU A 62 12.67 7.77 -4.48
N TRP A 63 12.16 6.92 -3.60
CA TRP A 63 12.83 5.71 -3.14
C TRP A 63 13.21 4.80 -4.32
N PHE A 64 12.28 4.54 -5.24
CA PHE A 64 12.52 3.68 -6.40
C PHE A 64 13.63 4.23 -7.32
N ARG A 65 13.71 5.55 -7.44
CA ARG A 65 14.70 6.21 -8.31
C ARG A 65 16.07 6.37 -7.66
N LEU A 66 16.13 6.61 -6.35
CA LEU A 66 17.33 7.03 -5.66
C LEU A 66 17.98 5.95 -4.79
N GLU A 67 17.17 5.14 -4.11
CA GLU A 67 17.67 4.15 -3.14
C GLU A 67 17.65 2.72 -3.68
N PHE A 68 16.58 2.33 -4.35
CA PHE A 68 16.40 0.98 -4.84
C PHE A 68 17.51 0.49 -5.78
N PRO A 69 18.07 1.29 -6.73
CA PRO A 69 19.15 0.84 -7.59
C PRO A 69 20.40 0.40 -6.82
N ALA A 70 20.75 1.12 -5.74
CA ALA A 70 21.87 0.76 -4.88
C ALA A 70 21.58 -0.51 -4.05
N MET A 71 20.33 -0.74 -3.66
CA MET A 71 19.93 -1.99 -2.99
C MET A 71 20.01 -3.17 -3.97
N LEU A 72 19.55 -2.99 -5.18
CA LEU A 72 19.57 -4.02 -6.21
C LEU A 72 21.00 -4.43 -6.59
N SER A 73 21.89 -3.46 -6.78
CA SER A 73 23.32 -3.70 -7.16
C SER A 73 24.11 -4.44 -6.07
N ARG A 74 23.71 -4.32 -4.81
CA ARG A 74 24.31 -5.04 -3.67
C ARG A 74 23.70 -6.42 -3.40
N GLY A 75 22.76 -6.85 -4.24
CA GLY A 75 21.93 -8.03 -4.00
C GLY A 75 20.78 -7.71 -3.05
N LEU A 76 19.59 -7.58 -3.61
CA LEU A 76 18.38 -7.25 -2.83
C LEU A 76 18.12 -8.34 -1.77
N ARG A 77 18.09 -7.95 -0.50
CA ARG A 77 17.75 -8.82 0.63
C ARG A 77 16.39 -8.41 1.18
N PRO A 78 15.47 -9.36 1.44
CA PRO A 78 14.12 -9.08 1.94
C PRO A 78 14.10 -8.23 3.20
N GLU A 79 15.02 -8.48 4.15
CA GLU A 79 15.09 -7.74 5.41
C GLU A 79 15.54 -6.28 5.20
N ALA A 80 16.47 -6.06 4.25
CA ALA A 80 16.92 -4.71 3.91
C ALA A 80 15.81 -3.93 3.19
N LEU A 81 15.06 -4.59 2.30
CA LEU A 81 13.89 -4.00 1.63
C LEU A 81 12.82 -3.60 2.66
N ARG A 82 12.49 -4.52 3.56
CA ARG A 82 11.55 -4.28 4.65
C ARG A 82 11.96 -3.07 5.49
N ALA A 83 13.20 -3.06 5.97
CA ALA A 83 13.71 -1.96 6.80
C ALA A 83 13.68 -0.61 6.06
N SER A 84 14.01 -0.60 4.75
CA SER A 84 13.96 0.61 3.93
C SER A 84 12.53 1.12 3.77
N TRP A 85 11.55 0.25 3.55
CA TRP A 85 10.15 0.64 3.44
C TRP A 85 9.54 1.06 4.78
N GLU A 86 9.88 0.40 5.89
CA GLU A 86 9.50 0.85 7.24
C GLU A 86 10.04 2.25 7.55
N GLN A 87 11.29 2.53 7.16
CA GLN A 87 11.88 3.85 7.31
C GLN A 87 11.18 4.90 6.43
N LEU A 88 10.84 4.55 5.19
CA LEU A 88 10.07 5.40 4.28
C LEU A 88 8.72 5.75 4.91
N VAL A 89 7.97 4.76 5.40
CA VAL A 89 6.67 4.95 6.08
C VAL A 89 6.83 5.87 7.28
N SER A 90 7.80 5.64 8.15
CA SER A 90 8.06 6.48 9.33
C SER A 90 8.36 7.94 8.96
N ASN A 91 9.11 8.16 7.88
CA ASN A 91 9.40 9.50 7.39
C ASN A 91 8.15 10.19 6.82
N VAL A 92 7.31 9.46 6.10
CA VAL A 92 6.04 9.99 5.57
C VAL A 92 5.06 10.30 6.68
N ASP A 93 4.93 9.39 7.64
CA ASP A 93 4.07 9.57 8.82
C ASP A 93 4.41 10.89 9.55
N ARG A 94 5.69 11.12 9.81
CA ARG A 94 6.16 12.36 10.42
C ARG A 94 5.84 13.60 9.57
N LYS A 95 6.03 13.53 8.24
CA LYS A 95 5.69 14.64 7.33
C LYS A 95 4.20 14.97 7.38
N ILE A 96 3.35 13.93 7.39
CA ILE A 96 1.90 14.08 7.48
C ILE A 96 1.51 14.69 8.83
N ALA A 97 2.07 14.20 9.94
CA ALA A 97 1.81 14.74 11.28
C ALA A 97 2.16 16.23 11.38
N VAL A 98 3.35 16.63 10.93
CA VAL A 98 3.77 18.04 10.92
C VAL A 98 2.82 18.91 10.08
N TYR A 99 2.39 18.41 8.93
CA TYR A 99 1.44 19.14 8.08
C TYR A 99 0.06 19.24 8.75
N SER A 100 -0.41 18.16 9.36
CA SER A 100 -1.69 18.10 10.08
C SER A 100 -1.74 19.11 11.23
N ASP A 101 -0.68 19.17 12.04
CA ASP A 101 -0.57 20.11 13.14
C ASP A 101 -0.53 21.55 12.66
N ALA A 102 0.27 21.85 11.61
CA ALA A 102 0.40 23.21 11.07
C ALA A 102 -0.91 23.76 10.45
N HIS A 103 -1.79 22.87 9.99
CA HIS A 103 -3.04 23.27 9.32
C HIS A 103 -4.30 22.95 10.14
N ASN A 104 -4.14 22.40 11.35
CA ASN A 104 -5.23 21.96 12.22
C ASN A 104 -6.23 21.04 11.47
N VAL A 105 -5.68 20.03 10.78
CA VAL A 105 -6.45 19.02 10.04
C VAL A 105 -6.06 17.62 10.50
N SER A 106 -6.97 16.67 10.35
CA SER A 106 -6.68 15.24 10.53
C SER A 106 -6.74 14.56 9.18
N MET A 107 -5.66 13.90 8.80
CA MET A 107 -5.59 13.16 7.54
C MET A 107 -4.67 11.95 7.69
N GLY A 108 -4.91 10.97 6.86
CA GLY A 108 -4.08 9.77 6.79
C GLY A 108 -4.23 9.08 5.45
N THR A 109 -3.54 7.99 5.27
CA THR A 109 -3.64 7.18 4.06
C THR A 109 -3.33 5.72 4.33
N THR A 110 -3.99 4.83 3.61
CA THR A 110 -3.56 3.43 3.47
C THR A 110 -2.32 3.36 2.60
N CYS A 111 -1.69 2.21 2.52
CA CYS A 111 -0.65 1.92 1.53
C CYS A 111 -0.60 0.43 1.23
N ALA A 112 -0.80 0.07 -0.03
CA ALA A 112 -0.47 -1.25 -0.55
C ALA A 112 0.58 -1.09 -1.65
N ALA A 113 1.78 -1.62 -1.41
CA ALA A 113 2.91 -1.56 -2.32
C ALA A 113 3.30 -2.97 -2.78
N LEU A 114 3.50 -3.14 -4.09
CA LEU A 114 3.96 -4.36 -4.74
C LEU A 114 5.24 -4.06 -5.51
N LEU A 115 6.33 -4.73 -5.17
CA LEU A 115 7.58 -4.76 -5.96
C LEU A 115 7.75 -6.14 -6.55
N ILE A 116 7.98 -6.22 -7.86
CA ILE A 116 8.36 -7.45 -8.55
C ILE A 116 9.77 -7.28 -9.10
N VAL A 117 10.66 -8.16 -8.68
CA VAL A 117 12.07 -8.15 -9.08
C VAL A 117 12.65 -9.56 -8.99
N ASN A 118 13.47 -9.97 -9.96
CA ASN A 118 14.16 -11.26 -9.98
C ASN A 118 13.25 -12.49 -9.79
N GLY A 119 12.02 -12.44 -10.32
CA GLY A 119 11.06 -13.53 -10.19
C GLY A 119 10.37 -13.65 -8.82
N THR A 120 10.59 -12.67 -7.93
CA THR A 120 9.97 -12.62 -6.60
C THR A 120 9.09 -11.36 -6.50
N TYR A 121 7.93 -11.49 -5.88
CA TYR A 121 7.13 -10.35 -5.45
C TYR A 121 7.34 -10.06 -3.96
N TYR A 122 7.32 -8.78 -3.62
CA TYR A 122 7.35 -8.26 -2.26
C TYR A 122 6.18 -7.31 -2.09
N ILE A 123 5.41 -7.49 -1.02
CA ILE A 123 4.25 -6.65 -0.71
C ILE A 123 4.44 -6.06 0.68
N MET A 124 4.12 -4.77 0.79
CA MET A 124 3.88 -4.10 2.06
C MET A 124 2.44 -3.62 2.10
N ASN A 125 1.76 -3.83 3.24
CA ASN A 125 0.39 -3.38 3.44
C ASN A 125 0.21 -2.61 4.75
N ILE A 126 -0.52 -1.49 4.67
CA ILE A 126 -1.01 -0.69 5.79
C ILE A 126 -2.45 -0.29 5.48
N GLY A 127 -3.39 -0.70 6.32
CA GLY A 127 -4.81 -0.42 6.14
C GLY A 127 -5.56 -1.54 5.43
N ASP A 128 -6.55 -1.21 4.62
CA ASP A 128 -7.48 -2.14 3.96
C ASP A 128 -7.41 -2.11 2.42
N SER A 129 -6.46 -1.38 1.85
CA SER A 129 -6.10 -1.55 0.44
C SER A 129 -5.54 -2.93 0.22
N ARG A 130 -5.90 -3.57 -0.89
CA ARG A 130 -5.63 -5.00 -1.08
C ARG A 130 -4.77 -5.26 -2.30
N VAL A 131 -4.00 -6.33 -2.24
CA VAL A 131 -3.30 -6.91 -3.39
C VAL A 131 -3.85 -8.31 -3.64
N TYR A 132 -4.30 -8.55 -4.85
CA TYR A 132 -4.78 -9.85 -5.31
C TYR A 132 -3.83 -10.45 -6.33
N LEU A 133 -3.66 -11.76 -6.25
CA LEU A 133 -3.09 -12.59 -7.30
C LEU A 133 -4.22 -13.28 -8.06
N ILE A 134 -4.26 -13.10 -9.35
CA ILE A 134 -5.24 -13.68 -10.25
C ILE A 134 -4.51 -14.66 -11.17
N SER A 135 -4.91 -15.93 -11.11
CA SER A 135 -4.47 -17.02 -11.95
C SER A 135 -5.70 -17.88 -12.31
N ASP A 136 -5.67 -19.18 -12.05
CA ASP A 136 -6.86 -20.03 -12.14
C ASP A 136 -7.92 -19.69 -11.09
N ASN A 137 -7.47 -19.07 -10.00
CA ASN A 137 -8.32 -18.54 -8.93
C ASN A 137 -7.87 -17.13 -8.54
N ILE A 138 -8.67 -16.46 -7.73
CA ILE A 138 -8.35 -15.14 -7.16
C ILE A 138 -7.95 -15.36 -5.70
N TYR A 139 -6.73 -14.91 -5.36
CA TYR A 139 -6.17 -14.99 -4.01
C TYR A 139 -5.89 -13.59 -3.49
N GLN A 140 -6.45 -13.21 -2.36
CA GLN A 140 -6.04 -12.00 -1.66
C GLN A 140 -4.71 -12.27 -0.95
N LEU A 141 -3.66 -11.53 -1.32
CA LEU A 141 -2.32 -11.67 -0.76
C LEU A 141 -2.10 -10.84 0.50
N THR A 142 -2.89 -9.78 0.67
CA THR A 142 -2.85 -8.90 1.86
C THR A 142 -3.96 -9.28 2.82
N LYS A 143 -3.85 -8.81 4.05
CA LYS A 143 -4.88 -8.93 5.07
C LYS A 143 -5.32 -7.55 5.50
N ASP A 144 -6.63 -7.31 5.56
CA ASP A 144 -7.17 -6.03 5.96
C ASP A 144 -6.84 -5.72 7.42
N GLN A 145 -6.31 -4.55 7.69
CA GLN A 145 -6.02 -4.08 9.03
C GLN A 145 -7.20 -3.24 9.54
N THR A 146 -8.37 -3.89 9.67
CA THR A 146 -9.63 -3.30 10.12
C THR A 146 -10.11 -3.92 11.43
N TYR A 147 -10.97 -3.18 12.14
CA TYR A 147 -11.66 -3.71 13.32
C TYR A 147 -12.42 -5.00 12.97
N ILE A 148 -13.15 -4.99 11.86
CA ILE A 148 -13.94 -6.14 11.39
C ILE A 148 -13.06 -7.37 11.18
N GLN A 149 -11.94 -7.23 10.50
CA GLN A 149 -11.03 -8.36 10.25
C GLN A 149 -10.47 -8.91 11.56
N GLN A 150 -10.15 -8.04 12.51
CA GLN A 150 -9.69 -8.46 13.84
C GLN A 150 -10.77 -9.27 14.60
N GLU A 151 -12.03 -8.85 14.52
CA GLU A 151 -13.14 -9.56 15.18
C GLU A 151 -13.42 -10.92 14.53
N ILE A 152 -13.34 -10.99 13.20
CA ILE A 152 -13.48 -12.25 12.46
C ILE A 152 -12.35 -13.23 12.83
N ASP A 153 -11.09 -12.75 12.83
CA ASP A 153 -9.92 -13.57 13.19
C ASP A 153 -10.00 -14.11 14.63
N ALA A 154 -10.56 -13.31 15.52
CA ALA A 154 -10.76 -13.72 16.92
C ALA A 154 -11.98 -14.62 17.12
N GLY A 155 -12.74 -14.93 16.06
CA GLY A 155 -13.97 -15.72 16.12
C GLY A 155 -15.13 -15.06 16.85
N ARG A 156 -15.08 -13.72 17.02
CA ARG A 156 -16.15 -12.95 17.68
C ARG A 156 -17.18 -12.40 16.71
N MET A 157 -16.91 -12.47 15.41
CA MET A 157 -17.80 -12.01 14.35
C MET A 157 -17.68 -12.94 13.14
N THR A 158 -18.81 -13.22 12.49
CA THR A 158 -18.84 -13.91 11.20
C THR A 158 -18.71 -12.91 10.05
N TYR A 159 -18.30 -13.37 8.87
CA TYR A 159 -18.29 -12.53 7.66
C TYR A 159 -19.67 -11.93 7.35
N GLN A 160 -20.75 -12.67 7.57
CA GLN A 160 -22.13 -12.18 7.31
C GLN A 160 -22.49 -11.02 8.24
N GLU A 161 -22.17 -11.11 9.53
CA GLU A 161 -22.39 -10.04 10.50
C GLU A 161 -21.57 -8.79 10.16
N SER A 162 -20.35 -8.96 9.68
CA SER A 162 -19.46 -7.85 9.34
C SER A 162 -20.00 -6.94 8.25
N LEU A 163 -20.80 -7.46 7.31
CA LEU A 163 -21.34 -6.69 6.18
C LEU A 163 -22.28 -5.55 6.63
N THR A 164 -22.90 -5.70 7.79
CA THR A 164 -23.88 -4.72 8.34
C THR A 164 -23.37 -4.02 9.60
N ASP A 165 -22.16 -4.34 10.07
CA ASP A 165 -21.62 -3.75 11.28
C ASP A 165 -21.35 -2.24 11.08
N PRO A 166 -21.76 -1.37 12.03
CA PRO A 166 -21.50 0.06 11.97
C PRO A 166 -20.02 0.43 11.90
N GLN A 167 -19.14 -0.42 12.43
CA GLN A 167 -17.69 -0.22 12.48
C GLN A 167 -16.94 -0.84 11.28
N ARG A 168 -17.65 -1.27 10.23
CA ARG A 168 -17.04 -1.95 9.06
C ARG A 168 -15.98 -1.14 8.34
N ASN A 169 -15.96 0.17 8.50
CA ASN A 169 -14.98 1.07 7.88
C ASN A 169 -13.90 1.55 8.86
N VAL A 170 -13.81 0.96 10.06
CA VAL A 170 -12.82 1.37 11.07
C VAL A 170 -11.50 0.70 10.78
N LEU A 171 -10.50 1.48 10.39
CA LEU A 171 -9.12 1.03 10.23
C LEU A 171 -8.42 0.92 11.59
N LEU A 172 -7.62 -0.11 11.77
CA LEU A 172 -6.76 -0.27 12.94
C LEU A 172 -5.48 0.56 12.82
N GLN A 173 -5.02 0.78 11.58
CA GLN A 173 -3.87 1.64 11.33
C GLN A 173 -3.90 2.25 9.93
N CYS A 174 -3.37 3.47 9.87
CA CYS A 174 -3.14 4.24 8.65
C CYS A 174 -1.97 5.21 8.88
N VAL A 175 -1.28 5.57 7.82
CA VAL A 175 -0.15 6.50 7.89
C VAL A 175 -0.66 7.92 8.10
N GLY A 176 -0.14 8.62 9.08
CA GLY A 176 -0.48 10.01 9.41
C GLY A 176 -1.51 10.18 10.53
N ALA A 177 -2.23 9.11 10.92
CA ALA A 177 -3.27 9.23 11.95
C ALA A 177 -3.24 8.11 13.01
N SER A 178 -2.38 7.12 12.87
CA SER A 178 -2.24 6.05 13.86
C SER A 178 -1.07 6.30 14.80
N PRO A 179 -1.19 6.03 16.09
CA PRO A 179 -0.11 6.24 17.06
C PRO A 179 1.05 5.28 16.86
N VAL A 180 0.80 4.12 16.29
CA VAL A 180 1.80 3.11 15.96
C VAL A 180 1.44 2.49 14.63
N ILE A 181 2.41 2.40 13.72
CA ILE A 181 2.26 1.78 12.41
C ILE A 181 3.14 0.53 12.37
N LYS A 182 2.53 -0.60 12.06
CA LYS A 182 3.19 -1.89 11.88
C LYS A 182 2.80 -2.45 10.51
N PRO A 183 3.58 -2.15 9.46
CA PRO A 183 3.28 -2.68 8.14
C PRO A 183 3.35 -4.20 8.11
N ASP A 184 2.42 -4.83 7.40
CA ASP A 184 2.53 -6.24 7.05
C ASP A 184 3.41 -6.40 5.82
N PHE A 185 4.18 -7.50 5.79
CA PHE A 185 5.04 -7.86 4.67
C PHE A 185 4.75 -9.28 4.22
N PHE A 186 4.62 -9.41 2.89
CA PHE A 186 4.44 -10.69 2.23
C PHE A 186 5.43 -10.80 1.08
N MET A 187 5.83 -12.02 0.75
CA MET A 187 6.68 -12.30 -0.41
C MET A 187 6.37 -13.68 -0.97
N GLY A 188 6.67 -13.86 -2.24
CA GLY A 188 6.52 -15.14 -2.92
C GLY A 188 7.07 -15.08 -4.34
N ASP A 189 7.00 -16.22 -5.01
CA ASP A 189 7.52 -16.36 -6.36
C ASP A 189 6.49 -15.92 -7.40
N VAL A 190 6.96 -15.24 -8.43
CA VAL A 190 6.16 -14.83 -9.59
C VAL A 190 6.21 -15.95 -10.64
N GLN A 191 5.04 -16.37 -11.11
CA GLN A 191 4.92 -17.31 -12.22
C GLN A 191 4.48 -16.57 -13.50
N ILE A 192 4.70 -17.21 -14.65
CA ILE A 192 4.25 -16.69 -15.94
C ILE A 192 2.72 -16.72 -15.97
N ASN A 193 2.11 -15.75 -16.64
CA ASN A 193 0.66 -15.60 -16.81
C ASN A 193 -0.13 -15.33 -15.52
N GLN A 194 0.51 -14.81 -14.50
CA GLN A 194 -0.17 -14.27 -13.32
C GLN A 194 -0.49 -12.79 -13.53
N CYS A 195 -1.64 -12.36 -13.01
CA CYS A 195 -2.02 -10.96 -12.91
C CYS A 195 -2.07 -10.55 -11.44
N TYR A 196 -1.47 -9.41 -11.12
CA TYR A 196 -1.59 -8.78 -9.81
C TYR A 196 -2.51 -7.58 -9.93
N MET A 197 -3.48 -7.47 -9.04
CA MET A 197 -4.42 -6.35 -8.96
C MET A 197 -4.31 -5.70 -7.59
N LEU A 198 -4.12 -4.41 -7.60
CA LEU A 198 -4.13 -3.58 -6.39
C LEU A 198 -5.39 -2.72 -6.39
#